data_dd89f2f195fc129f7ba5556035a7808f
#
_entry.id   dd89f2f195fc129f7ba5556035a7808f
#
_cell.length_a   1.000
_cell.length_b   1.000
_cell.length_c   1.000
_cell.angle_alpha   90.00
_cell.angle_beta   90.00
_cell.angle_gamma   90.00
#
_symmetry.space_group_name_H-M   'P 1'
#
loop_
_entity.id
_entity.type
_entity.pdbx_description
1 polymer ?
#
loop_
_entity_poly.entity_id
_entity_poly.type
_entity_poly.pdbx_seq_one_letter_code
_entity_poly.pdbx_strand_id
1 'polypeptide(L)'
;LKDKGYFQGQIKSLLFDGYLRYNSDDLTILKEIVDIEDKIYSLKDCFAEQVFTNPPSYLNESSIVKKLEMSGIGRPSTYASLIGTLYNRKYTEIKNIKGLSKDIQTYKLNSKNEIIEKSIHKKLPDQKFKILLTDLGKQVLEYLMNHFSMIINIEFTSLGCQCIQQLHYAIPHCV
;
A
#
# COMPACT_ATOMS: atom_id res chain seq x y z
N LEU A 1 5.25 30.80 -15.01
CA LEU A 1 4.38 29.65 -15.27
C LEU A 1 2.91 30.12 -15.41
N LYS A 2 2.61 30.83 -16.48
CA LYS A 2 1.22 31.12 -16.81
C LYS A 2 0.59 29.81 -17.35
N ASP A 3 -0.39 29.29 -16.68
CA ASP A 3 -1.37 28.29 -17.10
C ASP A 3 -0.97 26.79 -17.14
N LYS A 4 0.17 26.33 -16.57
CA LYS A 4 0.50 24.89 -16.64
C LYS A 4 1.00 24.21 -15.35
N GLY A 5 0.92 24.89 -14.22
CA GLY A 5 1.33 24.29 -12.95
C GLY A 5 1.24 25.26 -11.79
N TYR A 6 1.17 24.72 -10.60
CA TYR A 6 1.16 25.49 -9.35
C TYR A 6 2.16 24.85 -8.38
N PHE A 7 2.69 25.68 -7.49
CA PHE A 7 3.46 25.19 -6.36
C PHE A 7 2.53 25.05 -5.17
N GLN A 8 2.52 23.86 -4.56
CA GLN A 8 1.77 23.60 -3.35
C GLN A 8 2.74 23.36 -2.21
N GLY A 9 2.69 24.21 -1.20
CA GLY A 9 3.40 24.03 0.07
C GLY A 9 2.42 23.65 1.17
N GLN A 10 2.83 22.79 2.08
CA GLN A 10 2.09 22.47 3.28
C GLN A 10 2.97 22.69 4.50
N ILE A 11 2.51 23.56 5.39
CA ILE A 11 3.18 23.83 6.66
C ILE A 11 2.29 23.28 7.77
N LYS A 12 2.88 22.54 8.68
CA LYS A 12 2.18 22.02 9.87
C LYS A 12 2.73 22.74 11.09
N SER A 13 1.89 23.40 11.84
CA SER A 13 2.23 23.97 13.15
C SER A 13 1.64 23.10 14.26
N LEU A 14 2.38 22.95 15.36
CA LEU A 14 1.93 22.21 16.52
C LEU A 14 1.15 23.16 17.42
N LEU A 15 -0.15 22.92 17.62
CA LEU A 15 -0.99 23.69 18.53
C LEU A 15 -0.93 23.15 19.96
N PHE A 16 -0.75 21.85 20.12
CA PHE A 16 -0.71 21.19 21.42
C PHE A 16 0.25 19.99 21.40
N ASP A 17 1.17 19.96 22.35
CA ASP A 17 2.28 18.99 22.39
C ASP A 17 1.78 17.55 22.61
N GLY A 18 0.72 17.34 23.39
CA GLY A 18 0.17 16.03 23.69
C GLY A 18 1.25 15.01 24.11
N TYR A 19 1.20 13.83 23.53
CA TYR A 19 2.19 12.75 23.77
C TYR A 19 3.58 13.04 23.20
N LEU A 20 3.71 13.97 22.23
CA LEU A 20 4.99 14.38 21.64
C LEU A 20 5.92 15.03 22.65
N ARG A 21 5.39 15.49 23.79
CA ARG A 21 6.20 16.05 24.88
C ARG A 21 7.23 15.07 25.44
N TYR A 22 7.00 13.78 25.25
CA TYR A 22 7.92 12.72 25.68
C TYR A 22 8.96 12.34 24.61
N ASN A 23 8.79 12.79 23.36
CA ASN A 23 9.71 12.59 22.25
C ASN A 23 10.32 13.94 21.86
N SER A 24 11.35 14.37 22.57
CA SER A 24 11.89 15.74 22.55
C SER A 24 12.59 16.17 21.27
N ASP A 25 12.95 15.26 20.36
CA ASP A 25 13.80 15.59 19.22
C ASP A 25 13.07 16.26 18.05
N ASP A 26 11.74 16.11 17.95
CA ASP A 26 10.96 16.62 16.82
C ASP A 26 10.30 18.00 17.07
N LEU A 27 10.29 18.48 18.31
CA LEU A 27 9.53 19.68 18.70
C LEU A 27 10.18 21.00 18.28
N THR A 28 11.51 21.02 18.13
CA THR A 28 12.27 22.24 17.82
C THR A 28 12.01 22.72 16.38
N ILE A 29 11.83 21.82 15.45
CA ILE A 29 11.65 22.15 14.01
C ILE A 29 10.28 22.78 13.74
N LEU A 30 9.26 22.43 14.52
CA LEU A 30 7.87 22.88 14.30
C LEU A 30 7.57 24.28 14.85
N LYS A 31 8.41 24.80 15.74
CA LYS A 31 8.22 26.14 16.37
C LYS A 31 8.79 27.29 15.54
N GLU A 32 9.73 27.02 14.64
CA GLU A 32 10.43 28.05 13.86
C GLU A 32 9.70 28.54 12.58
N ILE A 33 8.58 27.91 12.21
CA ILE A 33 7.92 28.18 10.92
C ILE A 33 6.71 29.13 11.07
N VAL A 34 6.78 30.11 11.94
CA VAL A 34 5.59 30.91 12.29
C VAL A 34 5.35 32.14 11.42
N ASP A 35 6.27 32.53 10.52
CA ASP A 35 6.15 33.85 9.89
C ASP A 35 6.54 33.87 8.40
N ILE A 36 5.80 33.09 7.58
CA ILE A 36 6.06 32.99 6.13
C ILE A 36 5.10 33.83 5.29
N GLU A 37 4.04 34.38 5.89
CA GLU A 37 3.03 35.16 5.16
C GLU A 37 3.62 36.50 4.68
N ASP A 38 3.31 36.84 3.43
CA ASP A 38 3.58 38.13 2.79
C ASP A 38 5.05 38.57 2.61
N LYS A 39 6.01 37.61 2.62
CA LYS A 39 7.42 37.94 2.35
C LYS A 39 7.85 37.51 0.96
N ILE A 40 8.68 38.31 0.32
CA ILE A 40 9.34 37.96 -0.95
C ILE A 40 10.57 37.15 -0.63
N TYR A 41 10.61 35.92 -1.14
CA TYR A 41 11.75 35.01 -0.96
C TYR A 41 12.53 34.88 -2.27
N SER A 42 13.85 34.85 -2.17
CA SER A 42 14.69 34.49 -3.30
C SER A 42 14.89 32.98 -3.38
N LEU A 43 14.69 32.42 -4.56
CA LEU A 43 14.94 31.01 -4.81
C LEU A 43 16.46 30.73 -4.79
N LYS A 44 16.95 29.93 -3.86
CA LYS A 44 18.34 29.52 -3.80
C LYS A 44 18.62 28.33 -4.71
N ASP A 45 17.88 27.25 -4.47
CA ASP A 45 17.98 25.99 -5.20
C ASP A 45 16.57 25.42 -5.42
N CYS A 46 16.36 24.86 -6.58
CA CYS A 46 15.17 24.06 -6.86
C CYS A 46 15.63 22.75 -7.48
N PHE A 47 15.05 21.64 -7.04
CA PHE A 47 15.31 20.36 -7.69
C PHE A 47 14.00 19.63 -7.95
N ALA A 48 13.95 18.95 -9.06
CA ALA A 48 12.88 18.09 -9.45
C ALA A 48 13.42 16.66 -9.62
N GLU A 49 12.72 15.70 -9.07
CA GLU A 49 13.04 14.27 -9.18
C GLU A 49 11.88 13.57 -9.87
N GLN A 50 12.20 12.76 -10.86
CA GLN A 50 11.21 11.90 -11.48
C GLN A 50 10.74 10.85 -10.46
N VAL A 51 9.45 10.79 -10.20
CA VAL A 51 8.84 9.83 -9.27
C VAL A 51 7.95 8.90 -10.07
N PHE A 52 8.09 7.60 -9.83
CA PHE A 52 7.16 6.60 -10.34
C PHE A 52 6.13 6.27 -9.27
N THR A 53 4.90 6.10 -9.66
CA THR A 53 3.90 5.51 -8.79
C THR A 53 4.32 4.08 -8.46
N ASN A 54 4.39 3.77 -7.17
CA ASN A 54 4.70 2.41 -6.76
C ASN A 54 3.57 1.46 -7.18
N PRO A 55 3.88 0.33 -7.82
CA PRO A 55 2.88 -0.69 -8.07
C PRO A 55 2.30 -1.20 -6.74
N PRO A 56 1.07 -1.71 -6.73
CA PRO A 56 0.51 -2.33 -5.55
C PRO A 56 1.47 -3.38 -4.99
N SER A 57 1.69 -3.34 -3.68
CA SER A 57 2.55 -4.33 -3.02
C SER A 57 1.93 -5.73 -3.12
N TYR A 58 2.74 -6.74 -3.38
CA TYR A 58 2.31 -8.13 -3.27
C TYR A 58 1.75 -8.42 -1.88
N LEU A 59 0.81 -9.35 -1.81
CA LEU A 59 0.13 -9.68 -0.56
C LEU A 59 1.05 -10.50 0.36
N ASN A 60 0.91 -10.27 1.64
CA ASN A 60 1.41 -11.14 2.70
C ASN A 60 0.20 -11.72 3.48
N GLU A 61 0.44 -12.60 4.43
CA GLU A 61 -0.64 -13.25 5.21
C GLU A 61 -1.59 -12.23 5.84
N SER A 62 -1.05 -11.22 6.51
CA SER A 62 -1.87 -10.18 7.15
C SER A 62 -2.73 -9.40 6.16
N SER A 63 -2.19 -9.09 4.99
CA SER A 63 -2.92 -8.35 3.95
C SER A 63 -3.97 -9.21 3.25
N ILE A 64 -3.76 -10.54 3.14
CA ILE A 64 -4.77 -11.48 2.65
C ILE A 64 -5.91 -11.56 3.65
N VAL A 65 -5.62 -11.76 4.94
CA VAL A 65 -6.64 -11.78 5.99
C VAL A 65 -7.49 -10.52 5.95
N LYS A 66 -6.84 -9.35 5.91
CA LYS A 66 -7.56 -8.07 5.81
C LYS A 66 -8.43 -7.98 4.55
N LYS A 67 -7.97 -8.48 3.40
CA LYS A 67 -8.79 -8.51 2.18
C LYS A 67 -9.97 -9.46 2.29
N LEU A 68 -9.79 -10.65 2.87
CA LEU A 68 -10.87 -11.60 3.11
C LEU A 68 -11.94 -10.98 4.02
N GLU A 69 -11.52 -10.35 5.11
CA GLU A 69 -12.40 -9.63 6.03
C GLU A 69 -13.18 -8.51 5.33
N MET A 70 -12.50 -7.65 4.58
CA MET A 70 -13.14 -6.56 3.82
C MET A 70 -14.12 -7.07 2.76
N SER A 71 -13.87 -8.26 2.20
CA SER A 71 -14.75 -8.91 1.22
C SER A 71 -15.85 -9.74 1.86
N GLY A 72 -15.92 -9.82 3.19
CA GLY A 72 -16.91 -10.63 3.88
C GLY A 72 -16.76 -12.14 3.68
N ILE A 73 -15.55 -12.61 3.32
CA ILE A 73 -15.27 -14.01 3.04
C ILE A 73 -14.57 -14.65 4.23
N GLY A 74 -15.13 -15.76 4.74
CA GLY A 74 -14.56 -16.47 5.88
C GLY A 74 -14.84 -15.79 7.21
N ARG A 75 -14.13 -16.22 8.25
CA ARG A 75 -14.23 -15.71 9.63
C ARG A 75 -12.84 -15.71 10.27
N PRO A 76 -12.62 -14.94 11.33
CA PRO A 76 -11.34 -14.93 12.04
C PRO A 76 -10.80 -16.32 12.38
N SER A 77 -11.67 -17.23 12.82
CA SER A 77 -11.31 -18.62 13.16
C SER A 77 -10.91 -19.48 11.96
N THR A 78 -11.27 -19.10 10.74
CA THR A 78 -11.03 -19.90 9.52
C THR A 78 -9.92 -19.36 8.65
N TYR A 79 -9.46 -18.11 8.82
CA TYR A 79 -8.44 -17.51 7.94
C TYR A 79 -7.15 -18.29 7.93
N ALA A 80 -6.66 -18.70 9.10
CA ALA A 80 -5.41 -19.46 9.18
C ALA A 80 -5.50 -20.81 8.47
N SER A 81 -6.63 -21.53 8.62
CA SER A 81 -6.84 -22.82 7.95
C SER A 81 -7.00 -22.67 6.44
N LEU A 82 -7.62 -21.59 5.95
CA LEU A 82 -7.73 -21.29 4.52
C LEU A 82 -6.34 -21.06 3.91
N ILE A 83 -5.53 -20.21 4.52
CA ILE A 83 -4.17 -19.93 4.06
C ILE A 83 -3.32 -21.19 4.13
N GLY A 84 -3.38 -21.93 5.25
CA GLY A 84 -2.68 -23.20 5.41
C GLY A 84 -3.06 -24.23 4.33
N THR A 85 -4.33 -24.30 3.94
CA THR A 85 -4.78 -25.18 2.86
C THR A 85 -4.16 -24.81 1.52
N LEU A 86 -4.02 -23.51 1.19
CA LEU A 86 -3.38 -23.06 -0.03
C LEU A 86 -1.91 -23.47 -0.08
N TYR A 87 -1.19 -23.41 1.04
CA TYR A 87 0.20 -23.86 1.14
C TYR A 87 0.31 -25.37 1.05
N ASN A 88 -0.50 -26.12 1.79
CA ASN A 88 -0.47 -27.57 1.81
C ASN A 88 -0.74 -28.17 0.41
N ARG A 89 -1.64 -27.55 -0.34
CA ARG A 89 -1.95 -27.93 -1.73
C ARG A 89 -0.93 -27.39 -2.74
N LYS A 90 0.08 -26.66 -2.28
CA LYS A 90 1.12 -26.04 -3.12
C LYS A 90 0.56 -25.09 -4.18
N TYR A 91 -0.58 -24.47 -3.93
CA TYR A 91 -1.14 -23.45 -4.83
C TYR A 91 -0.45 -22.11 -4.65
N THR A 92 0.09 -21.86 -3.46
CA THR A 92 0.82 -20.65 -3.12
C THR A 92 2.14 -20.95 -2.44
N GLU A 93 3.09 -20.04 -2.56
CA GLU A 93 4.40 -20.09 -1.91
C GLU A 93 4.78 -18.72 -1.35
N ILE A 94 5.63 -18.72 -0.32
CA ILE A 94 6.17 -17.47 0.24
C ILE A 94 7.52 -17.21 -0.41
N LYS A 95 7.68 -16.02 -1.01
CA LYS A 95 8.93 -15.56 -1.60
C LYS A 95 9.32 -14.17 -1.16
N ASN A 96 10.62 -13.93 -1.17
CA ASN A 96 11.18 -12.58 -1.09
C ASN A 96 11.42 -12.07 -2.51
N ILE A 97 10.88 -10.90 -2.81
CA ILE A 97 10.99 -10.27 -4.13
C ILE A 97 11.99 -9.14 -4.01
N LYS A 98 13.04 -9.20 -4.81
CA LYS A 98 14.03 -8.13 -4.89
C LYS A 98 13.42 -6.91 -5.59
N GLY A 99 13.68 -5.74 -5.04
CA GLY A 99 13.29 -4.47 -5.66
C GLY A 99 14.00 -4.27 -6.99
N LEU A 100 13.26 -3.82 -7.99
CA LEU A 100 13.82 -3.47 -9.29
C LEU A 100 14.57 -2.14 -9.19
N SER A 101 15.72 -2.05 -9.87
CA SER A 101 16.42 -0.79 -10.06
C SER A 101 15.85 -0.08 -11.29
N LYS A 102 15.57 1.22 -11.16
CA LYS A 102 15.15 2.08 -12.26
C LYS A 102 16.01 3.32 -12.29
N ASP A 103 16.33 3.77 -13.50
CA ASP A 103 16.97 5.04 -13.72
C ASP A 103 15.91 6.14 -13.63
N ILE A 104 16.16 7.10 -12.79
CA ILE A 104 15.34 8.29 -12.63
C ILE A 104 16.13 9.51 -13.05
N GLN A 105 15.46 10.47 -13.66
CA GLN A 105 16.06 11.74 -14.00
C GLN A 105 15.81 12.74 -12.88
N THR A 106 16.86 13.47 -12.53
CA THR A 106 16.81 14.53 -11.55
C THR A 106 17.32 15.82 -12.19
N TYR A 107 16.64 16.91 -11.92
CA TYR A 107 16.97 18.24 -12.43
C TYR A 107 17.23 19.15 -11.25
N LYS A 108 18.35 19.83 -11.26
CA LYS A 108 18.68 20.86 -10.26
C LYS A 108 18.84 22.20 -10.95
N LEU A 109 18.08 23.20 -10.51
CA LEU A 109 18.29 24.59 -10.86
C LEU A 109 19.25 25.20 -9.83
N ASN A 110 20.38 25.74 -10.28
CA ASN A 110 21.33 26.40 -9.41
C ASN A 110 21.06 27.93 -9.34
N SER A 111 21.77 28.60 -8.45
CA SER A 111 21.65 30.06 -8.25
C SER A 111 22.01 30.89 -9.49
N LYS A 112 22.62 30.27 -10.50
CA LYS A 112 22.98 30.90 -11.80
C LYS A 112 21.90 30.69 -12.86
N ASN A 113 20.72 30.17 -12.50
CA ASN A 113 19.64 29.80 -13.42
C ASN A 113 20.03 28.73 -14.46
N GLU A 114 21.01 27.87 -14.15
CA GLU A 114 21.38 26.76 -15.01
C GLU A 114 20.67 25.49 -14.53
N ILE A 115 20.14 24.73 -15.46
CA ILE A 115 19.51 23.43 -15.17
C ILE A 115 20.57 22.35 -15.36
N ILE A 116 20.84 21.63 -14.28
CA ILE A 116 21.75 20.48 -14.28
C ILE A 116 20.89 19.22 -14.26
N GLU A 117 21.02 18.40 -15.29
CA GLU A 117 20.36 17.10 -15.41
C GLU A 117 21.31 15.99 -14.94
N LYS A 118 20.77 15.06 -14.12
CA LYS A 118 21.49 13.86 -13.67
C LYS A 118 20.59 12.67 -13.70
N SER A 119 21.12 11.54 -14.17
CA SER A 119 20.45 10.24 -14.05
C SER A 119 20.96 9.52 -12.80
N ILE A 120 20.05 9.06 -11.96
CA ILE A 120 20.36 8.35 -10.71
C ILE A 120 19.68 6.98 -10.74
N HIS A 121 20.44 5.94 -10.40
CA HIS A 121 19.87 4.59 -10.22
C HIS A 121 19.15 4.51 -8.87
N LYS A 122 17.85 4.42 -8.90
CA LYS A 122 17.03 4.24 -7.69
C LYS A 122 16.54 2.80 -7.58
N LYS A 123 16.92 2.13 -6.52
CA LYS A 123 16.44 0.79 -6.22
C LYS A 123 15.13 0.88 -5.45
N LEU A 124 14.09 0.18 -5.93
CA LEU A 124 12.85 0.00 -5.19
C LEU A 124 13.09 -0.91 -3.98
N PRO A 125 12.34 -0.74 -2.89
CA PRO A 125 12.51 -1.57 -1.70
C PRO A 125 12.21 -3.05 -1.98
N ASP A 126 13.01 -3.92 -1.38
CA ASP A 126 12.78 -5.37 -1.42
C ASP A 126 11.48 -5.70 -0.67
N GLN A 127 10.69 -6.60 -1.21
CA GLN A 127 9.44 -7.05 -0.59
C GLN A 127 9.66 -8.43 0.02
N LYS A 128 9.57 -8.53 1.36
CA LYS A 128 9.78 -9.77 2.09
C LYS A 128 8.46 -10.47 2.41
N PHE A 129 8.51 -11.80 2.51
CA PHE A 129 7.40 -12.67 2.92
C PHE A 129 6.12 -12.45 2.10
N LYS A 130 6.26 -12.41 0.79
CA LYS A 130 5.14 -12.22 -0.14
C LYS A 130 4.61 -13.55 -0.61
N ILE A 131 3.27 -13.66 -0.64
CA ILE A 131 2.57 -14.84 -1.11
C ILE A 131 2.38 -14.72 -2.61
N LEU A 132 2.92 -15.68 -3.33
CA LEU A 132 2.80 -15.78 -4.78
C LEU A 132 2.10 -17.07 -5.17
N LEU A 133 1.39 -17.04 -6.29
CA LEU A 133 0.85 -18.25 -6.90
C LEU A 133 2.00 -19.08 -7.50
N THR A 134 1.97 -20.37 -7.25
CA THR A 134 2.82 -21.35 -7.97
C THR A 134 2.27 -21.56 -9.38
N ASP A 135 3.03 -22.25 -10.24
CA ASP A 135 2.53 -22.57 -11.57
C ASP A 135 1.32 -23.52 -11.52
N LEU A 136 1.32 -24.46 -10.58
CA LEU A 136 0.14 -25.27 -10.30
C LEU A 136 -1.05 -24.42 -9.86
N GLY A 137 -0.82 -23.47 -8.94
CA GLY A 137 -1.87 -22.55 -8.48
C GLY A 137 -2.47 -21.69 -9.59
N LYS A 138 -1.63 -21.25 -10.54
CA LYS A 138 -2.09 -20.49 -11.72
C LYS A 138 -2.95 -21.37 -12.63
N GLN A 139 -2.51 -22.59 -12.95
CA GLN A 139 -3.29 -23.52 -13.77
C GLN A 139 -4.65 -23.86 -13.16
N VAL A 140 -4.67 -24.16 -11.86
CA VAL A 140 -5.92 -24.41 -11.14
C VAL A 140 -6.84 -23.21 -11.16
N LEU A 141 -6.31 -22.01 -10.89
CA LEU A 141 -7.10 -20.78 -10.94
C LEU A 141 -7.68 -20.53 -12.33
N GLU A 142 -6.87 -20.67 -13.37
CA GLU A 142 -7.30 -20.49 -14.75
C GLU A 142 -8.39 -21.50 -15.16
N TYR A 143 -8.21 -22.77 -14.82
CA TYR A 143 -9.22 -23.80 -15.04
C TYR A 143 -10.54 -23.47 -14.35
N LEU A 144 -10.46 -23.07 -13.08
CA LEU A 144 -11.65 -22.72 -12.30
C LEU A 144 -12.34 -21.45 -12.86
N MET A 145 -11.60 -20.45 -13.27
CA MET A 145 -12.16 -19.22 -13.85
C MET A 145 -12.87 -19.51 -15.19
N ASN A 146 -12.35 -20.42 -15.99
CA ASN A 146 -12.92 -20.78 -17.28
C ASN A 146 -14.19 -21.63 -17.17
N HIS A 147 -14.25 -22.54 -16.18
CA HIS A 147 -15.34 -23.51 -16.09
C HIS A 147 -16.32 -23.24 -14.95
N PHE A 148 -15.93 -22.49 -13.94
CA PHE A 148 -16.71 -22.27 -12.72
C PHE A 148 -16.76 -20.81 -12.30
N SER A 149 -16.74 -19.87 -13.26
CA SER A 149 -16.69 -18.43 -13.02
C SER A 149 -17.80 -17.92 -12.10
N MET A 150 -19.01 -18.51 -12.17
CA MET A 150 -20.13 -18.12 -11.31
C MET A 150 -19.85 -18.42 -9.84
N ILE A 151 -19.16 -19.55 -9.54
CA ILE A 151 -18.90 -19.98 -8.15
C ILE A 151 -17.71 -19.24 -7.57
N ILE A 152 -16.76 -18.84 -8.42
CA ILE A 152 -15.50 -18.15 -8.02
C ILE A 152 -15.67 -16.63 -7.99
N ASN A 153 -16.87 -16.14 -7.95
CA ASN A 153 -17.14 -14.74 -7.75
C ASN A 153 -17.03 -14.39 -6.26
N ILE A 154 -16.32 -13.30 -5.94
CA ILE A 154 -16.18 -12.78 -4.57
C ILE A 154 -17.56 -12.47 -3.97
N GLU A 155 -18.45 -11.87 -4.74
CA GLU A 155 -19.80 -11.52 -4.31
C GLU A 155 -20.62 -12.77 -3.97
N PHE A 156 -20.59 -13.78 -4.82
CA PHE A 156 -21.27 -15.05 -4.58
C PHE A 156 -20.77 -15.74 -3.28
N THR A 157 -19.45 -15.78 -3.10
CA THR A 157 -18.83 -16.39 -1.92
C THR A 157 -19.16 -15.61 -0.65
N SER A 158 -19.16 -14.29 -0.72
CA SER A 158 -19.52 -13.40 0.39
C SER A 158 -20.98 -13.57 0.79
N LEU A 159 -21.90 -13.60 -0.17
CA LEU A 159 -23.33 -13.84 0.07
C LEU A 159 -23.56 -15.22 0.72
N GLY A 160 -22.90 -16.26 0.22
CA GLY A 160 -22.97 -17.60 0.81
C GLY A 160 -22.50 -17.61 2.27
N CYS A 161 -21.42 -16.94 2.59
CA CYS A 161 -20.93 -16.80 3.97
C CYS A 161 -21.92 -16.03 4.86
N GLN A 162 -22.55 -14.98 4.36
CA GLN A 162 -23.55 -14.20 5.10
C GLN A 162 -24.83 -14.99 5.36
N CYS A 163 -25.35 -15.74 4.37
CA CYS A 163 -26.51 -16.59 4.52
C CYS A 163 -26.29 -17.65 5.58
N ILE A 164 -25.13 -18.30 5.62
CA ILE A 164 -24.78 -19.28 6.65
C ILE A 164 -24.73 -18.63 8.05
N GLN A 165 -24.26 -17.39 8.14
CA GLN A 165 -24.28 -16.65 9.41
C GLN A 165 -25.67 -16.38 9.90
N GLN A 166 -26.60 -15.97 9.04
CA GLN A 166 -27.98 -15.70 9.39
C GLN A 166 -28.69 -16.97 9.84
N LEU A 167 -28.45 -18.11 9.16
CA LEU A 167 -29.01 -19.41 9.57
C LEU A 167 -28.50 -19.85 10.95
N HIS A 168 -27.24 -19.60 11.27
CA HIS A 168 -26.68 -19.95 12.58
C HIS A 168 -27.30 -19.14 13.73
N TYR A 169 -27.69 -17.89 13.48
CA TYR A 169 -28.41 -17.08 14.49
C TYR A 169 -29.90 -17.32 14.51
N ALA A 170 -30.48 -17.91 13.45
CA ALA A 170 -31.89 -18.18 13.35
C ALA A 170 -32.31 -19.55 13.96
N ILE A 171 -31.36 -20.43 14.31
CA ILE A 171 -31.64 -21.67 15.02
C ILE A 171 -31.60 -21.34 16.52
N PRO A 172 -32.76 -21.22 17.21
CA PRO A 172 -32.76 -21.11 18.66
C PRO A 172 -32.14 -22.39 19.23
N HIS A 173 -31.31 -22.24 20.24
CA HIS A 173 -30.81 -23.36 21.03
C HIS A 173 -32.01 -24.16 21.58
N CYS A 174 -32.42 -25.18 20.83
CA CYS A 174 -33.24 -26.23 21.39
C CYS A 174 -32.29 -27.15 22.19
N VAL A 175 -32.26 -26.91 23.50
CA VAL A 175 -31.83 -27.88 24.50
C VAL A 175 -33.07 -28.49 25.06
#